data_4af9d0f958ec1b8572f829c73dcc2427
#
_entry.id   4af9d0f958ec1b8572f829c73dcc2427
#
_cell.length_a   1.000
_cell.length_b   1.000
_cell.length_c   1.000
_cell.angle_alpha   90.00
_cell.angle_beta   90.00
_cell.angle_gamma   90.00
#
_symmetry.space_group_name_H-M   'P 1'
#
loop_
_entity.id
_entity.type
_entity.pdbx_description
1 polymer ?
#
loop_
_entity_poly.entity_id
_entity_poly.type
_entity_poly.pdbx_seq_one_letter_code
_entity_poly.pdbx_strand_id
1 'polypeptide(L)'
;MSTPPITDILTKLPVHTGIVWNGAGFEVTTPITLHAPLPTSRNPRVASENFASPYLYAIVSIAGRDVGPLSRNRAEEEVALLPGSVLSPATGIHPVGNHQVQVLIETIPGKPVPTVPDDETLASILTAADAAAPLPVTSPGRFYPR
;
A
#
# COMPACT_ATOMS: atom_id res chain seq x y z
N MET A 1 6.35 -23.29 24.47
CA MET A 1 6.79 -21.95 24.05
C MET A 1 5.88 -21.45 22.95
N SER A 2 5.31 -20.30 23.13
CA SER A 2 4.38 -19.76 22.13
C SER A 2 5.15 -19.14 20.96
N THR A 3 4.57 -19.25 19.76
CA THR A 3 5.10 -18.58 18.58
C THR A 3 4.92 -17.07 18.75
N PRO A 4 5.92 -16.23 18.45
CA PRO A 4 5.75 -14.78 18.49
C PRO A 4 4.61 -14.32 17.56
N PRO A 5 3.84 -13.30 17.94
CA PRO A 5 2.88 -12.71 17.03
C PRO A 5 3.55 -12.24 15.74
N ILE A 6 2.84 -12.31 14.61
CA ILE A 6 3.38 -11.86 13.33
C ILE A 6 3.84 -10.40 13.39
N THR A 7 3.16 -9.55 14.16
CA THR A 7 3.54 -8.16 14.36
C THR A 7 4.94 -8.03 14.95
N ASP A 8 5.30 -8.86 15.93
CA ASP A 8 6.64 -8.84 16.54
C ASP A 8 7.72 -9.24 15.53
N ILE A 9 7.40 -10.16 14.63
CA ILE A 9 8.32 -10.56 13.55
C ILE A 9 8.48 -9.39 12.58
N LEU A 10 7.37 -8.76 12.17
CA LEU A 10 7.38 -7.66 11.21
C LEU A 10 8.18 -6.46 11.73
N THR A 11 8.10 -6.13 13.01
CA THR A 11 8.83 -4.98 13.57
C THR A 11 10.35 -5.14 13.51
N LYS A 12 10.85 -6.34 13.26
CA LYS A 12 12.28 -6.62 13.10
C LYS A 12 12.75 -6.52 11.66
N LEU A 13 11.83 -6.37 10.70
CA LEU A 13 12.17 -6.23 9.29
C LEU A 13 12.55 -4.79 8.96
N PRO A 14 13.26 -4.57 7.84
CA PRO A 14 13.65 -3.21 7.41
C PRO A 14 12.43 -2.30 7.22
N VAL A 15 12.56 -1.06 7.66
CA VAL A 15 11.53 -0.04 7.43
C VAL A 15 11.56 0.37 5.96
N HIS A 16 10.40 0.48 5.34
CA HIS A 16 10.24 1.03 4.00
C HIS A 16 9.50 2.36 4.10
N THR A 17 10.09 3.42 3.53
CA THR A 17 9.43 4.71 3.37
C THR A 17 9.24 5.00 1.90
N GLY A 18 8.08 5.54 1.53
CA GLY A 18 7.74 5.83 0.13
C GLY A 18 6.37 5.32 -0.24
N ILE A 19 6.11 5.27 -1.55
CA ILE A 19 4.79 4.88 -2.05
C ILE A 19 4.67 3.36 -2.08
N VAL A 20 3.60 2.86 -1.49
CA VAL A 20 3.16 1.46 -1.62
C VAL A 20 1.72 1.44 -2.12
N TRP A 21 1.29 0.30 -2.67
CA TRP A 21 0.03 0.19 -3.37
C TRP A 21 -0.82 -0.94 -2.78
N ASN A 22 -2.13 -0.73 -2.76
CA ASN A 22 -3.09 -1.76 -2.34
C ASN A 22 -4.34 -1.62 -3.20
N GLY A 23 -4.83 -2.74 -3.75
CA GLY A 23 -6.07 -2.76 -4.51
C GLY A 23 -7.28 -2.72 -3.58
N ALA A 24 -8.36 -2.09 -4.02
CA ALA A 24 -9.54 -1.92 -3.18
C ALA A 24 -10.83 -1.86 -3.96
N GLY A 25 -11.94 -2.08 -3.26
CA GLY A 25 -13.27 -2.04 -3.82
C GLY A 25 -14.05 -0.75 -3.53
N PHE A 26 -13.45 0.20 -2.79
CA PHE A 26 -14.18 1.42 -2.37
C PHE A 26 -13.23 2.60 -2.18
N GLU A 27 -13.79 3.81 -2.25
CA GLU A 27 -13.06 5.04 -1.93
C GLU A 27 -12.99 5.23 -0.42
N VAL A 28 -11.83 5.66 0.09
CA VAL A 28 -11.66 6.04 1.49
C VAL A 28 -12.13 7.47 1.68
N THR A 29 -13.15 7.67 2.52
CA THR A 29 -13.71 8.99 2.81
C THR A 29 -13.40 9.46 4.23
N THR A 30 -13.06 8.54 5.13
CA THR A 30 -12.68 8.81 6.52
C THR A 30 -11.45 8.00 6.88
N PRO A 31 -10.64 8.44 7.86
CA PRO A 31 -9.46 7.68 8.28
C PRO A 31 -9.81 6.25 8.72
N ILE A 32 -8.95 5.31 8.36
CA ILE A 32 -9.10 3.89 8.71
C ILE A 32 -7.93 3.48 9.59
N THR A 33 -8.23 2.96 10.78
CA THR A 33 -7.21 2.37 11.65
C THR A 33 -7.02 0.90 11.29
N LEU A 34 -5.76 0.51 11.06
CA LEU A 34 -5.43 -0.88 10.77
C LEU A 34 -5.44 -1.70 12.07
N HIS A 35 -6.18 -2.80 12.09
CA HIS A 35 -6.23 -3.73 13.21
C HIS A 35 -5.43 -5.01 12.98
N ALA A 36 -4.92 -5.18 11.76
CA ALA A 36 -4.08 -6.29 11.35
C ALA A 36 -3.04 -5.78 10.35
N PRO A 37 -1.93 -6.51 10.11
CA PRO A 37 -1.00 -6.13 9.06
C PRO A 37 -1.70 -6.04 7.71
N LEU A 38 -1.44 -4.97 6.96
CA LEU A 38 -1.99 -4.80 5.61
C LEU A 38 -0.90 -5.09 4.59
N PRO A 39 -1.06 -6.15 3.77
CA PRO A 39 -0.13 -6.42 2.67
C PRO A 39 -0.26 -5.37 1.59
N THR A 40 0.86 -4.78 1.20
CA THR A 40 0.93 -3.86 0.07
C THR A 40 2.08 -4.26 -0.83
N SER A 41 2.14 -3.71 -2.04
CA SER A 41 3.24 -3.92 -2.97
C SER A 41 3.81 -2.58 -3.41
N ARG A 42 5.11 -2.54 -3.67
CA ARG A 42 5.73 -1.38 -4.30
C ARG A 42 5.40 -1.29 -5.79
N ASN A 43 4.76 -2.32 -6.34
CA ASN A 43 4.36 -2.38 -7.74
C ASN A 43 2.83 -2.26 -7.86
N PRO A 44 2.32 -1.22 -8.56
CA PRO A 44 0.87 -1.00 -8.68
C PRO A 44 0.15 -2.12 -9.44
N ARG A 45 0.81 -2.81 -10.37
CA ARG A 45 0.20 -3.93 -11.10
C ARG A 45 0.01 -5.16 -10.23
N VAL A 46 0.97 -5.43 -9.33
CA VAL A 46 0.82 -6.51 -8.36
C VAL A 46 -0.33 -6.18 -7.41
N ALA A 47 -0.35 -4.99 -6.86
CA ALA A 47 -1.36 -4.57 -5.88
C ALA A 47 -2.78 -4.58 -6.47
N SER A 48 -2.94 -4.15 -7.72
CA SER A 48 -4.23 -4.08 -8.38
C SER A 48 -4.60 -5.37 -9.12
N GLU A 49 -3.74 -6.39 -9.09
CA GLU A 49 -3.90 -7.61 -9.90
C GLU A 49 -4.12 -7.25 -11.37
N ASN A 50 -3.17 -6.47 -11.93
CA ASN A 50 -3.20 -5.97 -13.30
C ASN A 50 -4.45 -5.12 -13.59
N PHE A 51 -4.81 -4.26 -12.64
CA PHE A 51 -5.98 -3.38 -12.70
C PHE A 51 -7.32 -4.13 -12.65
N ALA A 52 -7.35 -5.31 -12.02
CA ALA A 52 -8.61 -6.01 -11.76
C ALA A 52 -9.42 -5.37 -10.63
N SER A 53 -8.76 -4.66 -9.69
CA SER A 53 -9.45 -3.95 -8.62
C SER A 53 -10.13 -2.68 -9.15
N PRO A 54 -11.34 -2.30 -8.64
CA PRO A 54 -12.00 -1.05 -9.05
C PRO A 54 -11.20 0.19 -8.66
N TYR A 55 -10.52 0.16 -7.51
CA TYR A 55 -9.72 1.26 -6.99
C TYR A 55 -8.32 0.79 -6.67
N LEU A 56 -7.36 1.70 -6.72
CA LEU A 56 -5.98 1.46 -6.34
C LEU A 56 -5.55 2.54 -5.37
N TYR A 57 -5.17 2.14 -4.17
CA TYR A 57 -4.61 3.07 -3.19
C TYR A 57 -3.13 3.25 -3.43
N ALA A 58 -2.70 4.50 -3.54
CA ALA A 58 -1.29 4.89 -3.47
C ALA A 58 -1.05 5.43 -2.06
N ILE A 59 -0.32 4.69 -1.24
CA ILE A 59 -0.18 5.00 0.18
C ILE A 59 1.22 5.55 0.44
N VAL A 60 1.29 6.76 1.01
CA VAL A 60 2.54 7.33 1.48
C VAL A 60 2.88 6.63 2.79
N SER A 61 3.81 5.69 2.74
CA SER A 61 4.22 4.87 3.89
C SER A 61 5.41 5.49 4.59
N ILE A 62 5.38 5.49 5.93
CA ILE A 62 6.49 5.99 6.77
C ILE A 62 7.08 4.90 7.65
N ALA A 63 6.33 3.83 7.92
CA ALA A 63 6.74 2.78 8.84
C ALA A 63 6.40 1.38 8.33
N GLY A 64 6.10 1.23 7.05
CA GLY A 64 5.92 -0.07 6.43
C GLY A 64 7.17 -0.93 6.58
N ARG A 65 7.01 -2.24 6.52
CA ARG A 65 8.11 -3.19 6.68
C ARG A 65 8.31 -3.97 5.39
N ASP A 66 9.54 -3.97 4.89
CA ASP A 66 9.92 -4.74 3.72
C ASP A 66 9.89 -6.24 4.07
N VAL A 67 8.95 -6.96 3.49
CA VAL A 67 8.75 -8.40 3.76
C VAL A 67 9.61 -9.25 2.83
N GLY A 68 10.34 -8.64 1.89
CA GLY A 68 11.19 -9.35 0.94
C GLY A 68 12.04 -10.46 1.55
N PRO A 69 12.74 -10.24 2.70
CA PRO A 69 13.54 -11.29 3.34
C PRO A 69 12.76 -12.55 3.73
N LEU A 70 11.44 -12.43 3.95
CA LEU A 70 10.57 -13.56 4.31
C LEU A 70 9.70 -14.03 3.15
N SER A 71 9.67 -13.30 2.04
CA SER A 71 8.77 -13.58 0.94
C SER A 71 9.26 -14.74 0.08
N ARG A 72 8.35 -15.63 -0.32
CA ARG A 72 8.63 -16.68 -1.31
C ARG A 72 8.72 -16.13 -2.72
N ASN A 73 8.10 -14.97 -2.97
CA ASN A 73 8.09 -14.32 -4.27
C ASN A 73 8.48 -12.85 -4.13
N ARG A 74 9.78 -12.57 -4.28
CA ARG A 74 10.30 -11.21 -4.15
C ARG A 74 9.83 -10.29 -5.28
N ALA A 75 9.36 -10.83 -6.40
CA ALA A 75 8.83 -10.03 -7.49
C ALA A 75 7.53 -9.31 -7.11
N GLU A 76 6.86 -9.76 -6.06
CA GLU A 76 5.69 -9.07 -5.53
C GLU A 76 6.04 -7.77 -4.77
N GLU A 77 7.30 -7.58 -4.39
CA GLU A 77 7.80 -6.38 -3.71
C GLU A 77 6.94 -5.99 -2.52
N GLU A 78 6.62 -6.98 -1.69
CA GLU A 78 5.66 -6.81 -0.59
C GLU A 78 6.21 -5.94 0.53
N VAL A 79 5.36 -5.01 0.98
CA VAL A 79 5.58 -4.18 2.18
C VAL A 79 4.35 -4.33 3.07
N ALA A 80 4.55 -4.72 4.32
CA ALA A 80 3.45 -4.83 5.29
C ALA A 80 3.31 -3.53 6.07
N LEU A 81 2.11 -2.97 6.10
CA LEU A 81 1.78 -1.88 7.02
C LEU A 81 1.36 -2.48 8.36
N LEU A 82 1.82 -1.88 9.45
CA LEU A 82 1.63 -2.45 10.79
C LEU A 82 0.26 -2.10 11.38
N PRO A 83 -0.29 -2.97 12.25
CA PRO A 83 -1.48 -2.63 13.03
C PRO A 83 -1.24 -1.36 13.85
N GLY A 84 -2.29 -0.56 14.04
CA GLY A 84 -2.21 0.71 14.75
C GLY A 84 -1.94 1.90 13.83
N SER A 85 -1.42 1.69 12.62
CA SER A 85 -1.31 2.74 11.62
C SER A 85 -2.69 3.20 11.17
N VAL A 86 -2.82 4.49 10.85
CA VAL A 86 -4.06 5.08 10.35
C VAL A 86 -3.84 5.51 8.90
N LEU A 87 -4.71 5.07 8.01
CA LEU A 87 -4.71 5.49 6.62
C LEU A 87 -5.73 6.60 6.43
N SER A 88 -5.26 7.78 6.08
CA SER A 88 -6.12 8.96 5.89
C SER A 88 -6.15 9.38 4.43
N PRO A 89 -7.30 9.77 3.88
CA PRO A 89 -7.36 10.23 2.50
C PRO A 89 -6.61 11.56 2.36
N ALA A 90 -5.63 11.59 1.44
CA ALA A 90 -4.91 12.81 1.08
C ALA A 90 -5.59 13.50 -0.09
N THR A 91 -6.21 12.72 -0.96
CA THR A 91 -6.95 13.24 -2.14
C THR A 91 -8.26 12.48 -2.30
N GLY A 92 -9.13 12.99 -3.20
CA GLY A 92 -10.22 12.19 -3.75
C GLY A 92 -9.70 11.23 -4.82
N ILE A 93 -10.62 10.70 -5.61
CA ILE A 93 -10.31 9.77 -6.69
C ILE A 93 -9.74 10.52 -7.91
N HIS A 94 -8.67 9.96 -8.48
CA HIS A 94 -8.09 10.43 -9.74
C HIS A 94 -8.21 9.34 -10.80
N PRO A 95 -8.89 9.57 -11.90
CA PRO A 95 -8.91 8.62 -13.02
C PRO A 95 -7.52 8.48 -13.65
N VAL A 96 -7.09 7.24 -13.86
CA VAL A 96 -5.84 6.91 -14.56
C VAL A 96 -6.16 5.82 -15.56
N GLY A 97 -6.25 6.16 -16.83
CA GLY A 97 -6.75 5.24 -17.85
C GLY A 97 -8.18 4.78 -17.50
N ASN A 98 -8.39 3.48 -17.42
CA ASN A 98 -9.65 2.86 -17.02
C ASN A 98 -9.71 2.56 -15.52
N HIS A 99 -8.81 3.15 -14.73
CA HIS A 99 -8.65 2.83 -13.33
C HIS A 99 -8.80 4.08 -12.47
N GLN A 100 -9.07 3.89 -11.18
CA GLN A 100 -9.24 5.00 -10.26
C GLN A 100 -8.23 4.87 -9.13
N VAL A 101 -7.40 5.91 -8.95
CA VAL A 101 -6.34 5.96 -7.96
C VAL A 101 -6.69 6.96 -6.88
N GLN A 102 -6.51 6.57 -5.63
CA GLN A 102 -6.65 7.47 -4.48
C GLN A 102 -5.34 7.48 -3.69
N VAL A 103 -4.87 8.67 -3.34
CA VAL A 103 -3.68 8.80 -2.49
C VAL A 103 -4.11 8.83 -1.02
N LEU A 104 -3.51 7.94 -0.24
CA LEU A 104 -3.68 7.88 1.21
C LEU A 104 -2.35 8.19 1.88
N ILE A 105 -2.42 8.66 3.13
CA ILE A 105 -1.24 8.90 3.97
C ILE A 105 -1.30 7.94 5.15
N GLU A 106 -0.20 7.24 5.41
CA GLU A 106 -0.03 6.48 6.64
C GLU A 106 0.35 7.44 7.76
N THR A 107 -0.44 7.46 8.84
CA THR A 107 -0.11 8.20 10.05
C THR A 107 0.00 7.23 11.22
N ILE A 108 0.89 7.55 12.17
CA ILE A 108 1.10 6.72 13.34
C ILE A 108 0.86 7.60 14.55
N PRO A 109 -0.03 7.22 15.49
CA PRO A 109 -0.28 8.00 16.69
C PRO A 109 1.02 8.30 17.44
N GLY A 110 1.23 9.55 17.81
CA GLY A 110 2.44 10.00 18.51
C GLY A 110 3.65 10.29 17.61
N LYS A 111 3.51 10.14 16.29
CA LYS A 111 4.56 10.44 15.32
C LYS A 111 4.16 11.65 14.47
N PRO A 112 5.14 12.39 13.90
CA PRO A 112 4.83 13.50 12.99
C PRO A 112 4.00 13.02 11.80
N VAL A 113 3.03 13.84 11.39
CA VAL A 113 2.19 13.55 10.21
C VAL A 113 3.03 13.77 8.94
N PRO A 114 3.04 12.82 8.00
CA PRO A 114 3.74 13.02 6.73
C PRO A 114 3.16 14.19 5.94
N THR A 115 4.00 14.78 5.10
CA THR A 115 3.56 15.87 4.22
C THR A 115 2.62 15.30 3.13
N VAL A 116 1.51 15.98 2.90
CA VAL A 116 0.62 15.66 1.77
C VAL A 116 1.40 15.90 0.48
N PRO A 117 1.35 14.96 -0.50
CA PRO A 117 2.03 15.15 -1.77
C PRO A 117 1.60 16.45 -2.46
N ASP A 118 2.57 17.21 -2.96
CA ASP A 118 2.28 18.37 -3.80
C ASP A 118 1.83 17.93 -5.20
N ASP A 119 1.47 18.89 -6.04
CA ASP A 119 0.94 18.58 -7.38
C ASP A 119 1.96 17.84 -8.24
N GLU A 120 3.25 18.16 -8.13
CA GLU A 120 4.31 17.48 -8.89
C GLU A 120 4.47 16.03 -8.40
N THR A 121 4.50 15.80 -7.11
CA THR A 121 4.60 14.46 -6.53
C THR A 121 3.35 13.65 -6.86
N LEU A 122 2.17 14.25 -6.78
CA LEU A 122 0.93 13.59 -7.17
C LEU A 122 0.96 13.16 -8.64
N ALA A 123 1.39 14.04 -9.54
CA ALA A 123 1.51 13.71 -10.96
C ALA A 123 2.46 12.54 -11.19
N SER A 124 3.58 12.49 -10.46
CA SER A 124 4.53 11.37 -10.53
C SER A 124 3.90 10.06 -10.06
N ILE A 125 3.11 10.09 -9.00
CA ILE A 125 2.41 8.91 -8.48
C ILE A 125 1.43 8.37 -9.53
N LEU A 126 0.61 9.25 -10.11
CA LEU A 126 -0.37 8.86 -11.11
C LEU A 126 0.29 8.33 -12.39
N THR A 127 1.40 8.95 -12.80
CA THR A 127 2.19 8.48 -13.94
C THR A 127 2.77 7.09 -13.68
N ALA A 128 3.28 6.85 -12.48
CA ALA A 128 3.83 5.54 -12.10
C ALA A 128 2.74 4.45 -12.14
N ALA A 129 1.52 4.77 -11.70
CA ALA A 129 0.41 3.82 -11.77
C ALA A 129 0.08 3.45 -13.21
N ASP A 130 0.05 4.44 -14.11
CA ASP A 130 -0.30 4.23 -15.51
C ASP A 130 0.81 3.51 -16.29
N ALA A 131 2.08 3.78 -15.97
CA ALA A 131 3.23 3.27 -16.70
C ALA A 131 3.62 1.84 -16.33
N ALA A 132 3.12 1.30 -15.21
CA ALA A 132 3.51 -0.02 -14.76
C ALA A 132 3.07 -1.12 -15.74
N ALA A 133 4.00 -2.00 -16.10
CA ALA A 133 3.71 -3.10 -17.01
C ALA A 133 2.95 -4.24 -16.30
N PRO A 134 2.07 -4.96 -17.03
CA PRO A 134 1.39 -6.13 -16.46
C PRO A 134 2.40 -7.19 -15.98
N LEU A 135 2.06 -7.85 -14.87
CA LEU A 135 2.87 -8.91 -14.28
C LEU A 135 1.99 -10.13 -13.99
N PRO A 136 2.56 -11.37 -14.02
CA PRO A 136 1.82 -12.53 -13.56
C PRO A 136 1.38 -12.39 -12.11
N VAL A 137 0.12 -12.69 -11.83
CA VAL A 137 -0.41 -12.67 -10.47
C VAL A 137 -0.17 -14.05 -9.86
N THR A 138 0.63 -14.10 -8.78
CA THR A 138 0.98 -15.36 -8.10
C THR A 138 0.25 -15.54 -6.77
N SER A 139 -0.35 -14.47 -6.24
CA SER A 139 -1.04 -14.47 -4.95
C SER A 139 -2.38 -13.73 -5.07
N PRO A 140 -3.37 -14.25 -5.82
CA PRO A 140 -4.66 -13.57 -5.99
C PRO A 140 -5.33 -13.28 -4.65
N GLY A 141 -5.86 -12.07 -4.49
CA GLY A 141 -6.53 -11.63 -3.27
C GLY A 141 -5.61 -11.15 -2.15
N ARG A 142 -4.29 -11.27 -2.29
CA ARG A 142 -3.36 -10.87 -1.24
C ARG A 142 -3.29 -9.35 -1.06
N PHE A 143 -3.18 -8.62 -2.16
CA PHE A 143 -3.06 -7.15 -2.15
C PHE A 143 -4.35 -6.45 -2.53
N TYR A 144 -5.34 -7.21 -2.95
CA TYR A 144 -6.69 -6.77 -3.26
C TYR A 144 -7.67 -7.80 -2.71
N PRO A 145 -8.08 -7.68 -1.44
CA PRO A 145 -9.06 -8.59 -0.84
C PRO A 145 -10.42 -8.46 -1.55
N ARG A 146 -10.98 -9.58 -1.89
CA ARG A 146 -12.25 -9.67 -2.60
C ARG A 146 -13.38 -10.05 -1.67
#